data_fd8fdc7bb88c50fbb9d5a1623b3bae0c
#
_entry.id   fd8fdc7bb88c50fbb9d5a1623b3bae0c
#
_cell.length_a   1.000
_cell.length_b   1.000
_cell.length_c   1.000
_cell.angle_alpha   90.00
_cell.angle_beta   90.00
_cell.angle_gamma   90.00
#
_symmetry.space_group_name_H-M   'P 1'
#
loop_
_entity.id
_entity.type
_entity.pdbx_description
1 polymer ?
#
loop_
_entity_poly.entity_id
_entity_poly.type
_entity_poly.pdbx_seq_one_letter_code
_entity_poly.pdbx_strand_id
1 'polypeptide(L)'
;MKKFQELLDKKKYQVFIMSSPVPFPLNYGIHLWFVINFKGTIHRIEFGRFNGSPHENGIGLLKDFLPATKGMNMCFFRKNPRFSSKVEDFIEGHKNSNAFKLATFVLEHHKDYPLKNEYKLLGPNSNSFVGWVLKQFPEITMNISFRAVGLNYFK
;
A
#
# COMPACT_ATOMS: atom_id res chain seq x y z
N MET A 1 12.89 -3.57 -14.56
CA MET A 1 11.69 -3.30 -13.73
C MET A 1 11.13 -1.94 -14.16
N LYS A 2 9.88 -1.90 -14.66
CA LYS A 2 9.26 -0.65 -15.14
C LYS A 2 9.03 0.29 -13.96
N LYS A 3 9.31 1.57 -14.16
CA LYS A 3 9.08 2.60 -13.15
C LYS A 3 7.58 2.94 -13.10
N PHE A 4 7.08 3.36 -11.95
CA PHE A 4 5.67 3.77 -11.77
C PHE A 4 5.20 4.75 -12.85
N GLN A 5 6.02 5.76 -13.18
CA GLN A 5 5.70 6.77 -14.20
C GLN A 5 5.52 6.21 -15.61
N GLU A 6 6.24 5.13 -15.94
CA GLU A 6 6.15 4.45 -17.25
C GLU A 6 4.87 3.62 -17.39
N LEU A 7 4.27 3.23 -16.26
CA LEU A 7 3.04 2.44 -16.21
C LEU A 7 1.78 3.30 -16.06
N LEU A 8 1.95 4.57 -15.66
CA LEU A 8 0.83 5.45 -15.35
C LEU A 8 0.11 5.91 -16.62
N ASP A 9 -1.16 5.53 -16.75
CA ASP A 9 -2.09 6.00 -17.78
C ASP A 9 -3.22 6.83 -17.15
N LYS A 10 -3.14 8.14 -17.26
CA LYS A 10 -4.11 9.07 -16.66
C LYS A 10 -5.54 8.95 -17.21
N LYS A 11 -5.76 8.20 -18.29
CA LYS A 11 -7.09 7.95 -18.88
C LYS A 11 -7.79 6.73 -18.29
N LYS A 12 -7.06 5.93 -17.52
CA LYS A 12 -7.56 4.67 -16.94
C LYS A 12 -7.76 4.78 -15.43
N TYR A 13 -8.45 3.78 -14.89
CA TYR A 13 -8.41 3.44 -13.47
C TYR A 13 -7.29 2.42 -13.27
N GLN A 14 -6.37 2.70 -12.35
CA GLN A 14 -5.26 1.80 -12.06
C GLN A 14 -5.10 1.66 -10.55
N VAL A 15 -4.81 0.46 -10.11
CA VAL A 15 -4.45 0.16 -8.72
C VAL A 15 -3.08 -0.49 -8.73
N PHE A 16 -2.11 0.19 -8.16
CA PHE A 16 -0.74 -0.28 -7.97
C PHE A 16 -0.55 -0.74 -6.53
N ILE A 17 0.09 -1.88 -6.34
CA ILE A 17 0.68 -2.26 -5.07
C ILE A 17 2.15 -1.88 -5.13
N MET A 18 2.51 -0.93 -4.28
CA MET A 18 3.87 -0.43 -4.15
C MET A 18 4.55 -1.05 -2.93
N SER A 19 5.86 -1.17 -2.99
CA SER A 19 6.67 -1.61 -1.86
C SER A 19 7.93 -0.81 -1.67
N SER A 20 8.45 -0.86 -0.45
CA SER A 20 9.85 -0.55 -0.14
C SER A 20 10.33 -1.46 0.99
N PRO A 21 11.66 -1.70 1.14
CA PRO A 21 12.18 -2.39 2.30
C PRO A 21 11.73 -1.71 3.60
N VAL A 22 11.49 -2.50 4.64
CA VAL A 22 11.27 -1.95 5.99
C VAL A 22 12.59 -1.40 6.55
N PRO A 23 12.55 -0.45 7.52
CA PRO A 23 13.75 0.12 8.12
C PRO A 23 14.68 -0.92 8.76
N PHE A 24 16.00 -0.64 8.73
CA PHE A 24 16.99 -1.40 9.50
C PHE A 24 16.60 -1.44 11.00
N PRO A 25 16.74 -2.58 11.71
CA PRO A 25 17.40 -3.82 11.31
C PRO A 25 16.49 -4.84 10.56
N LEU A 26 15.23 -4.53 10.29
CA LEU A 26 14.25 -5.45 9.73
C LEU A 26 14.14 -5.38 8.21
N ASN A 27 15.15 -4.85 7.53
CA ASN A 27 15.15 -4.59 6.09
C ASN A 27 15.03 -5.83 5.18
N TYR A 28 14.90 -7.04 5.75
CA TYR A 28 14.55 -8.24 5.02
C TYR A 28 13.09 -8.26 4.54
N GLY A 29 12.17 -7.68 5.32
CA GLY A 29 10.76 -7.52 4.97
C GLY A 29 10.52 -6.35 4.01
N ILE A 30 9.29 -6.25 3.52
CA ILE A 30 8.81 -5.10 2.75
C ILE A 30 7.55 -4.52 3.37
N HIS A 31 7.39 -3.22 3.22
CA HIS A 31 6.18 -2.46 3.53
C HIS A 31 5.40 -2.23 2.25
N LEU A 32 4.11 -2.56 2.24
CA LEU A 32 3.22 -2.38 1.10
C LEU A 32 2.28 -1.19 1.30
N TRP A 33 1.89 -0.57 0.20
CA TRP A 33 0.81 0.41 0.14
C TRP A 33 0.14 0.42 -1.22
N PHE A 34 -1.07 0.96 -1.28
CA PHE A 34 -1.77 1.20 -2.53
C PHE A 34 -1.44 2.57 -3.10
N VAL A 35 -1.27 2.64 -4.41
CA VAL A 35 -1.35 3.88 -5.19
C VAL A 35 -2.48 3.70 -6.18
N ILE A 36 -3.46 4.58 -6.08
CA ILE A 36 -4.66 4.57 -6.90
C ILE A 36 -4.55 5.71 -7.92
N ASN A 37 -4.62 5.38 -9.19
CA ASN A 37 -4.88 6.35 -10.25
C ASN A 37 -6.37 6.32 -10.60
N PHE A 38 -7.09 7.35 -10.21
CA PHE A 38 -8.51 7.51 -10.52
C PHE A 38 -8.67 8.53 -11.64
N LYS A 39 -8.43 8.10 -12.89
CA LYS A 39 -8.44 8.95 -14.11
C LYS A 39 -7.56 10.21 -13.97
N GLY A 40 -6.32 10.05 -13.58
CA GLY A 40 -5.35 11.13 -13.46
C GLY A 40 -5.23 11.73 -12.05
N THR A 41 -6.20 11.50 -11.17
CA THR A 41 -6.06 11.83 -9.75
C THR A 41 -5.36 10.69 -9.03
N ILE A 42 -4.22 10.97 -8.43
CA ILE A 42 -3.38 9.97 -7.78
C ILE A 42 -3.57 10.06 -6.27
N HIS A 43 -3.89 8.92 -5.66
CA HIS A 43 -3.99 8.76 -4.21
C HIS A 43 -3.05 7.68 -3.71
N ARG A 44 -2.49 7.89 -2.51
CA ARG A 44 -1.77 6.88 -1.74
C ARG A 44 -2.60 6.50 -0.53
N ILE A 45 -2.82 5.20 -0.33
CA ILE A 45 -3.49 4.65 0.84
C ILE A 45 -2.55 3.65 1.49
N GLU A 46 -2.24 3.86 2.76
CA GLU A 46 -1.34 2.98 3.49
C GLU A 46 -1.77 2.82 4.95
N PHE A 47 -1.45 1.67 5.51
CA PHE A 47 -1.57 1.39 6.93
C PHE A 47 -0.17 1.31 7.55
N GLY A 48 0.04 2.01 8.66
CA GLY A 48 1.35 2.02 9.27
C GLY A 48 1.43 2.75 10.61
N ARG A 49 2.65 2.81 11.13
CA ARG A 49 3.02 3.68 12.25
C ARG A 49 3.91 4.80 11.73
N PHE A 50 3.47 6.03 11.85
CA PHE A 50 4.13 7.20 11.29
C PHE A 50 4.28 8.30 12.33
N ASN A 51 5.49 8.85 12.45
CA ASN A 51 5.72 10.06 13.22
C ASN A 51 4.98 11.24 12.55
N GLY A 52 4.22 12.00 13.32
CA GLY A 52 3.40 13.09 12.82
C GLY A 52 2.08 12.65 12.17
N SER A 53 1.69 11.38 12.33
CA SER A 53 0.36 10.90 11.98
C SER A 53 -0.71 11.65 12.81
N PRO A 54 -1.90 11.90 12.23
CA PRO A 54 -3.03 12.47 12.97
C PRO A 54 -3.63 11.51 14.02
N HIS A 55 -3.20 10.25 14.01
CA HIS A 55 -3.66 9.24 14.97
C HIS A 55 -2.86 9.33 16.29
N GLU A 56 -3.53 9.22 17.42
CA GLU A 56 -2.99 9.41 18.76
C GLU A 56 -1.72 8.58 19.04
N ASN A 57 -1.69 7.32 18.61
CA ASN A 57 -0.54 6.41 18.77
C ASN A 57 0.36 6.35 17.52
N GLY A 58 0.19 7.26 16.57
CA GLY A 58 0.89 7.22 15.29
C GLY A 58 0.48 6.06 14.38
N ILE A 59 -0.39 5.14 14.83
CA ILE A 59 -0.85 3.98 14.07
C ILE A 59 -2.17 4.32 13.38
N GLY A 60 -2.26 4.03 12.09
CA GLY A 60 -3.53 4.19 11.39
C GLY A 60 -3.43 4.06 9.88
N LEU A 61 -4.59 4.21 9.27
CA LEU A 61 -4.77 4.28 7.84
C LEU A 61 -4.65 5.73 7.39
N LEU A 62 -3.73 5.98 6.48
CA LEU A 62 -3.43 7.31 5.98
C LEU A 62 -3.72 7.39 4.49
N LYS A 63 -4.42 8.47 4.12
CA LYS A 63 -4.64 8.84 2.73
C LYS A 63 -3.80 10.07 2.40
N ASP A 64 -2.98 9.97 1.36
CA ASP A 64 -2.16 11.06 0.81
C ASP A 64 -1.20 11.75 1.81
N PHE A 65 -0.84 11.04 2.90
CA PHE A 65 0.10 11.55 3.91
C PHE A 65 1.54 11.65 3.39
N LEU A 66 1.92 10.74 2.50
CA LEU A 66 3.19 10.75 1.79
C LEU A 66 2.97 10.76 0.28
N PRO A 67 3.91 11.31 -0.51
CA PRO A 67 3.85 11.19 -1.98
C PRO A 67 3.77 9.73 -2.43
N ALA A 68 3.08 9.48 -3.55
CA ALA A 68 2.76 8.14 -4.07
C ALA A 68 3.94 7.18 -4.10
N THR A 69 5.12 7.64 -4.54
CA THR A 69 6.32 6.82 -4.72
C THR A 69 7.37 6.98 -3.63
N LYS A 70 7.05 7.66 -2.52
CA LYS A 70 8.01 7.87 -1.43
C LYS A 70 8.15 6.60 -0.59
N GLY A 71 9.32 5.97 -0.61
CA GLY A 71 9.62 4.78 0.17
C GLY A 71 9.78 5.05 1.67
N MET A 72 9.97 3.97 2.45
CA MET A 72 10.21 4.03 3.89
C MET A 72 11.61 4.60 4.21
N ASN A 73 11.79 5.09 5.43
CA ASN A 73 13.12 5.46 5.92
C ASN A 73 14.04 4.22 5.94
N MET A 74 15.34 4.40 5.71
CA MET A 74 16.30 3.29 5.79
C MET A 74 16.57 2.83 7.22
N CYS A 75 16.31 3.68 8.21
CA CYS A 75 16.50 3.38 9.62
C CYS A 75 15.35 3.95 10.45
N PHE A 76 14.89 3.23 11.46
CA PHE A 76 13.83 3.69 12.38
C PHE A 76 14.18 5.00 13.10
N PHE A 77 15.47 5.22 13.37
CA PHE A 77 15.95 6.36 14.16
C PHE A 77 16.40 7.57 13.31
N ARG A 78 16.31 7.46 11.98
CA ARG A 78 16.73 8.52 11.06
C ARG A 78 15.61 8.92 10.11
N LYS A 79 15.43 10.22 9.92
CA LYS A 79 14.42 10.74 8.97
C LYS A 79 14.83 10.53 7.51
N ASN A 80 16.13 10.47 7.22
CA ASN A 80 16.74 10.28 5.89
C ASN A 80 18.03 9.46 6.03
N PRO A 81 18.52 8.75 5.01
CA PRO A 81 17.89 8.56 3.69
C PRO A 81 16.69 7.62 3.70
N ARG A 82 16.01 7.54 2.55
CA ARG A 82 14.87 6.63 2.32
C ARG A 82 15.21 5.57 1.29
N PHE A 83 14.58 4.40 1.41
CA PHE A 83 14.59 3.39 0.37
C PHE A 83 13.84 3.88 -0.87
N SER A 84 14.27 3.40 -2.05
CA SER A 84 13.47 3.50 -3.26
C SER A 84 12.22 2.64 -3.14
N SER A 85 11.13 3.09 -3.74
CA SER A 85 9.93 2.27 -3.92
C SER A 85 9.97 1.54 -5.26
N LYS A 86 9.24 0.43 -5.34
CA LYS A 86 8.98 -0.28 -6.58
C LYS A 86 7.51 -0.66 -6.70
N VAL A 87 7.06 -0.88 -7.93
CA VAL A 87 5.78 -1.51 -8.21
C VAL A 87 5.95 -3.02 -8.01
N GLU A 88 5.17 -3.63 -7.12
CA GLU A 88 5.07 -5.08 -7.00
C GLU A 88 4.23 -5.62 -8.15
N ASP A 89 2.99 -5.12 -8.24
CA ASP A 89 2.06 -5.45 -9.31
C ASP A 89 1.01 -4.34 -9.47
N PHE A 90 0.23 -4.39 -10.55
CA PHE A 90 -0.87 -3.45 -10.78
C PHE A 90 -1.95 -4.06 -11.68
N ILE A 91 -3.16 -3.52 -11.56
CA ILE A 91 -4.24 -3.75 -12.53
C ILE A 91 -4.72 -2.42 -13.09
N GLU A 92 -5.24 -2.47 -14.30
CA GLU A 92 -5.80 -1.30 -14.98
C GLU A 92 -7.08 -1.65 -15.74
N GLY A 93 -7.89 -0.63 -15.99
CA GLY A 93 -9.11 -0.81 -16.77
C GLY A 93 -9.92 0.47 -16.89
N HIS A 94 -11.08 0.32 -17.52
CA HIS A 94 -12.06 1.38 -17.69
C HIS A 94 -13.14 1.33 -16.58
N LYS A 95 -14.12 2.21 -16.65
CA LYS A 95 -15.30 2.22 -15.76
C LYS A 95 -15.95 0.83 -15.71
N ASN A 96 -16.33 0.38 -14.52
CA ASN A 96 -16.92 -0.93 -14.22
C ASN A 96 -15.95 -2.13 -14.33
N SER A 97 -14.69 -1.94 -14.66
CA SER A 97 -13.66 -3.00 -14.59
C SER A 97 -13.33 -3.39 -13.15
N ASN A 98 -12.61 -4.50 -12.96
CA ASN A 98 -12.09 -4.89 -11.66
C ASN A 98 -11.13 -3.84 -11.08
N ALA A 99 -10.35 -3.15 -11.93
CA ALA A 99 -9.51 -2.04 -11.50
C ALA A 99 -10.33 -0.86 -10.94
N PHE A 100 -11.44 -0.51 -11.60
CA PHE A 100 -12.36 0.52 -11.11
C PHE A 100 -13.00 0.12 -9.77
N LYS A 101 -13.49 -1.11 -9.65
CA LYS A 101 -14.14 -1.62 -8.42
C LYS A 101 -13.16 -1.63 -7.25
N LEU A 102 -11.94 -2.16 -7.47
CA LEU A 102 -10.90 -2.18 -6.45
C LEU A 102 -10.45 -0.77 -6.06
N ALA A 103 -10.25 0.13 -7.02
CA ALA A 103 -9.89 1.52 -6.77
C ALA A 103 -10.94 2.23 -5.90
N THR A 104 -12.23 2.08 -6.25
CA THR A 104 -13.35 2.65 -5.50
C THR A 104 -13.39 2.07 -4.08
N PHE A 105 -13.29 0.74 -3.94
CA PHE A 105 -13.28 0.10 -2.63
C PHE A 105 -12.15 0.63 -1.74
N VAL A 106 -10.93 0.68 -2.25
CA VAL A 106 -9.78 1.17 -1.45
C VAL A 106 -9.97 2.64 -1.04
N LEU A 107 -10.50 3.48 -1.93
CA LEU A 107 -10.72 4.91 -1.64
C LEU A 107 -11.83 5.14 -0.60
N GLU A 108 -12.92 4.36 -0.65
CA GLU A 108 -14.11 4.57 0.16
C GLU A 108 -14.10 3.74 1.46
N HIS A 109 -13.57 2.50 1.39
CA HIS A 109 -13.67 1.49 2.47
C HIS A 109 -12.36 1.18 3.20
N HIS A 110 -11.23 1.88 2.90
CA HIS A 110 -9.98 1.62 3.63
C HIS A 110 -10.14 1.78 5.16
N LYS A 111 -10.99 2.67 5.62
CA LYS A 111 -11.26 2.93 7.05
C LYS A 111 -12.04 1.80 7.74
N ASP A 112 -12.62 0.88 6.97
CA ASP A 112 -13.37 -0.27 7.48
C ASP A 112 -12.45 -1.45 7.85
N TYR A 113 -11.13 -1.31 7.64
CA TYR A 113 -10.14 -2.30 8.03
C TYR A 113 -10.27 -2.63 9.53
N PRO A 114 -10.58 -3.89 9.90
CA PRO A 114 -10.97 -4.22 11.27
C PRO A 114 -9.83 -4.08 12.29
N LEU A 115 -8.56 -4.18 11.84
CA LEU A 115 -7.38 -4.13 12.71
C LEU A 115 -6.62 -2.80 12.61
N LYS A 116 -7.31 -1.72 12.24
CA LYS A 116 -6.72 -0.38 12.01
C LYS A 116 -6.06 0.25 13.23
N ASN A 117 -6.31 -0.25 14.43
CA ASN A 117 -5.76 0.27 15.69
C ASN A 117 -4.58 -0.57 16.23
N GLU A 118 -4.23 -1.66 15.53
CA GLU A 118 -3.15 -2.56 15.92
C GLU A 118 -2.06 -2.59 14.86
N TYR A 119 -0.79 -2.52 15.28
CA TYR A 119 0.35 -2.67 14.37
C TYR A 119 1.42 -3.54 14.98
N LYS A 120 1.65 -4.71 14.41
CA LYS A 120 2.62 -5.71 14.86
C LYS A 120 3.52 -6.15 13.70
N LEU A 121 4.75 -6.54 14.00
CA LEU A 121 5.75 -6.92 13.00
C LEU A 121 5.29 -8.05 12.07
N LEU A 122 4.70 -9.10 12.62
CA LEU A 122 4.22 -10.27 11.87
C LEU A 122 2.76 -10.14 11.39
N GLY A 123 2.10 -9.04 11.74
CA GLY A 123 0.70 -8.72 11.48
C GLY A 123 -0.14 -8.65 12.76
N PRO A 124 -1.14 -7.77 12.75
CA PRO A 124 -1.54 -6.91 11.65
C PRO A 124 -0.53 -5.80 11.35
N ASN A 125 -0.30 -5.53 10.07
CA ASN A 125 0.61 -4.50 9.58
C ASN A 125 0.17 -3.99 8.18
N SER A 126 0.99 -3.19 7.51
CA SER A 126 0.69 -2.68 6.17
C SER A 126 0.34 -3.78 5.16
N ASN A 127 1.06 -4.90 5.23
CA ASN A 127 0.85 -6.02 4.32
C ASN A 127 -0.49 -6.74 4.61
N SER A 128 -0.86 -6.86 5.89
CA SER A 128 -2.15 -7.42 6.30
C SER A 128 -3.32 -6.58 5.81
N PHE A 129 -3.17 -5.25 5.77
CA PHE A 129 -4.16 -4.36 5.18
C PHE A 129 -4.33 -4.63 3.68
N VAL A 130 -3.22 -4.74 2.94
CA VAL A 130 -3.27 -5.10 1.51
C VAL A 130 -3.92 -6.47 1.32
N GLY A 131 -3.56 -7.47 2.12
CA GLY A 131 -4.17 -8.80 2.08
C GLY A 131 -5.67 -8.79 2.36
N TRP A 132 -6.13 -7.98 3.35
CA TRP A 132 -7.54 -7.81 3.66
C TRP A 132 -8.32 -7.22 2.49
N VAL A 133 -7.79 -6.19 1.83
CA VAL A 133 -8.40 -5.59 0.63
C VAL A 133 -8.51 -6.63 -0.49
N LEU A 134 -7.41 -7.31 -0.82
CA LEU A 134 -7.40 -8.29 -1.91
C LEU A 134 -8.33 -9.48 -1.66
N LYS A 135 -8.56 -9.86 -0.41
CA LYS A 135 -9.52 -10.91 -0.04
C LYS A 135 -10.97 -10.54 -0.43
N GLN A 136 -11.30 -9.25 -0.53
CA GLN A 136 -12.63 -8.82 -1.01
C GLN A 136 -12.81 -9.01 -2.52
N PHE A 137 -11.72 -9.28 -3.25
CA PHE A 137 -11.68 -9.41 -4.71
C PHE A 137 -10.96 -10.70 -5.12
N PRO A 138 -11.55 -11.89 -4.83
CA PRO A 138 -10.89 -13.18 -5.08
C PRO A 138 -10.61 -13.44 -6.58
N GLU A 139 -11.30 -12.75 -7.46
CA GLU A 139 -11.07 -12.80 -8.91
C GLU A 139 -9.83 -12.02 -9.36
N ILE A 140 -9.24 -11.19 -8.49
CA ILE A 140 -8.03 -10.41 -8.80
C ILE A 140 -6.81 -11.13 -8.24
N THR A 141 -5.94 -11.59 -9.14
CA THR A 141 -4.64 -12.16 -8.74
C THR A 141 -3.55 -11.11 -8.88
N MET A 142 -2.81 -10.86 -7.81
CA MET A 142 -1.65 -9.96 -7.76
C MET A 142 -0.38 -10.75 -7.40
N ASN A 143 0.69 -10.51 -8.14
CA ASN A 143 1.98 -11.14 -7.89
C ASN A 143 2.80 -10.30 -6.90
N ILE A 144 2.70 -10.64 -5.62
CA ILE A 144 3.35 -9.91 -4.53
C ILE A 144 4.49 -10.75 -3.95
N SER A 145 5.62 -10.10 -3.66
CA SER A 145 6.79 -10.74 -3.08
C SER A 145 6.46 -11.48 -1.77
N PHE A 146 7.02 -12.68 -1.59
CA PHE A 146 6.94 -13.45 -0.34
C PHE A 146 7.52 -12.70 0.88
N ARG A 147 8.33 -11.66 0.66
CA ARG A 147 8.86 -10.78 1.71
C ARG A 147 7.80 -9.88 2.35
N ALA A 148 6.57 -9.88 1.83
CA ALA A 148 5.42 -9.16 2.39
C ALA A 148 4.84 -9.91 3.60
N VAL A 149 5.59 -9.96 4.70
CA VAL A 149 5.21 -10.65 5.94
C VAL A 149 3.88 -10.09 6.47
N GLY A 150 2.92 -10.97 6.74
CA GLY A 150 1.57 -10.61 7.18
C GLY A 150 0.54 -10.45 6.04
N LEU A 151 0.94 -10.55 4.76
CA LEU A 151 0.00 -10.47 3.64
C LEU A 151 -1.16 -11.47 3.76
N ASN A 152 -0.86 -12.67 4.24
CA ASN A 152 -1.81 -13.76 4.39
C ASN A 152 -2.46 -13.83 5.79
N TYR A 153 -2.46 -12.74 6.54
CA TYR A 153 -2.96 -12.70 7.92
C TYR A 153 -4.45 -13.08 8.04
N PHE A 154 -5.25 -12.83 7.01
CA PHE A 154 -6.68 -13.12 6.94
C PHE A 154 -7.03 -14.39 6.15
N LYS A 155 -6.08 -15.29 5.93
CA LYS A 155 -6.35 -16.60 5.30
C LYS A 155 -7.23 -17.47 6.15
#